data_4a148ecab67f28f30fb7d393b9a02209
#
_entry.id   4a148ecab67f28f30fb7d393b9a02209
#
_cell.length_a   1.000
_cell.length_b   1.000
_cell.length_c   1.000
_cell.angle_alpha   90.00
_cell.angle_beta   90.00
_cell.angle_gamma   90.00
#
_symmetry.space_group_name_H-M   'P 1'
#
loop_
_entity.id
_entity.type
_entity.pdbx_description
1 polymer ?
#
loop_
_entity_poly.entity_id
_entity_poly.type
_entity_poly.pdbx_seq_one_letter_code
_entity_poly.pdbx_strand_id
1 'polypeptide(L)'
;PAYRALTYDELAAAYQQQMEAMLEGGVDAILIETIFDTLNAKTAIFAAEQAMKVTGVEVPVMLSVTVSDVGGRTLSGQTLDAFLASVQHANIFSVGLNCSFGARQLKPFLEQLAVRAPYYISAYPNAGLPNSLGKYDQTPADMAHEVKEYIQEGLINIIGGCCGTTDAYIAEYPAL
;
A
#
# COMPACT_ATOMS: atom_id res chain seq x y z
N PRO A 1 0.76 14.89 -7.03
CA PRO A 1 -0.03 15.39 -8.16
C PRO A 1 0.22 16.86 -8.44
N ALA A 2 0.13 17.25 -9.71
CA ALA A 2 0.40 18.61 -10.16
C ALA A 2 -0.60 19.65 -9.60
N TYR A 3 -1.79 19.20 -9.21
CA TYR A 3 -2.83 20.05 -8.66
C TYR A 3 -3.14 19.61 -7.23
N ARG A 4 -2.66 20.38 -6.26
CA ARG A 4 -3.05 20.23 -4.85
C ARG A 4 -4.26 21.14 -4.62
N ALA A 5 -5.46 20.58 -4.73
CA ALA A 5 -6.71 21.31 -4.57
C ALA A 5 -7.06 21.60 -3.11
N LEU A 6 -6.43 20.89 -2.16
CA LEU A 6 -6.66 21.02 -0.73
C LEU A 6 -5.37 21.44 -0.02
N THR A 7 -5.53 22.20 1.04
CA THR A 7 -4.45 22.45 2.00
C THR A 7 -4.17 21.21 2.84
N TYR A 8 -3.04 21.22 3.56
CA TYR A 8 -2.71 20.17 4.52
C TYR A 8 -3.80 19.97 5.57
N ASP A 9 -4.28 21.07 6.15
CA ASP A 9 -5.25 21.05 7.25
C ASP A 9 -6.63 20.54 6.79
N GLU A 10 -7.10 20.97 5.61
CA GLU A 10 -8.35 20.46 5.03
C GLU A 10 -8.27 18.95 4.75
N LEU A 11 -7.15 18.48 4.22
CA LEU A 11 -6.95 17.06 3.94
C LEU A 11 -6.83 16.26 5.24
N ALA A 12 -6.11 16.77 6.24
CA ALA A 12 -5.99 16.14 7.55
C ALA A 12 -7.35 15.98 8.23
N ALA A 13 -8.17 17.03 8.21
CA ALA A 13 -9.52 16.99 8.78
C ALA A 13 -10.40 15.93 8.10
N ALA A 14 -10.35 15.82 6.76
CA ALA A 14 -11.10 14.82 6.01
C ALA A 14 -10.67 13.38 6.36
N TYR A 15 -9.37 13.12 6.42
CA TYR A 15 -8.84 11.82 6.83
C TYR A 15 -9.20 11.50 8.28
N GLN A 16 -9.06 12.46 9.18
CA GLN A 16 -9.36 12.27 10.60
C GLN A 16 -10.82 11.88 10.81
N GLN A 17 -11.76 12.60 10.18
CA GLN A 17 -13.18 12.30 10.27
C GLN A 17 -13.50 10.86 9.82
N GLN A 18 -12.91 10.42 8.71
CA GLN A 18 -13.06 9.05 8.22
C GLN A 18 -12.51 8.03 9.22
N MET A 19 -11.28 8.27 9.72
CA MET A 19 -10.60 7.34 10.61
C MET A 19 -11.27 7.25 11.98
N GLU A 20 -11.80 8.34 12.52
CA GLU A 20 -12.61 8.33 13.76
C GLU A 20 -13.82 7.39 13.59
N ALA A 21 -14.57 7.54 12.50
CA ALA A 21 -15.73 6.69 12.22
C ALA A 21 -15.33 5.20 12.05
N MET A 22 -14.19 4.93 11.42
CA MET A 22 -13.66 3.56 11.28
C MET A 22 -13.28 2.96 12.64
N LEU A 23 -12.57 3.73 13.49
CA LEU A 23 -12.15 3.29 14.83
C LEU A 23 -13.37 3.04 15.74
N GLU A 24 -14.37 3.92 15.71
CA GLU A 24 -15.64 3.75 16.41
C GLU A 24 -16.42 2.52 15.90
N GLY A 25 -16.29 2.21 14.60
CA GLY A 25 -16.83 1.01 13.96
C GLY A 25 -16.10 -0.29 14.32
N GLY A 26 -14.95 -0.20 15.02
CA GLY A 26 -14.22 -1.36 15.52
C GLY A 26 -13.28 -2.00 14.51
N VAL A 27 -12.61 -1.22 13.66
CA VAL A 27 -11.56 -1.76 12.77
C VAL A 27 -10.33 -2.19 13.57
N ASP A 28 -9.63 -3.22 13.08
CA ASP A 28 -8.44 -3.77 13.73
C ASP A 28 -7.12 -3.16 13.21
N ALA A 29 -7.17 -2.43 12.10
CA ALA A 29 -6.03 -1.72 11.52
C ALA A 29 -6.50 -0.60 10.58
N ILE A 30 -5.63 0.39 10.34
CA ILE A 30 -5.82 1.42 9.31
C ILE A 30 -4.80 1.18 8.20
N LEU A 31 -5.27 1.00 6.97
CA LEU A 31 -4.43 0.93 5.77
C LEU A 31 -4.54 2.23 4.98
N ILE A 32 -3.44 2.96 4.90
CA ILE A 32 -3.27 4.12 4.02
C ILE A 32 -2.67 3.61 2.71
N GLU A 33 -3.49 3.50 1.68
CA GLU A 33 -3.09 2.85 0.43
C GLU A 33 -3.12 3.80 -0.78
N THR A 34 -2.51 3.33 -1.89
CA THR A 34 -2.41 4.05 -3.15
C THR A 34 -1.72 5.40 -2.98
N ILE A 35 -0.63 5.38 -2.23
CA ILE A 35 0.13 6.58 -1.91
C ILE A 35 0.95 7.01 -3.13
N PHE A 36 0.58 8.11 -3.74
CA PHE A 36 1.30 8.73 -4.86
C PHE A 36 2.20 9.91 -4.45
N ASP A 37 1.96 10.46 -3.27
CA ASP A 37 2.59 11.68 -2.77
C ASP A 37 2.93 11.53 -1.28
N THR A 38 4.19 11.77 -0.94
CA THR A 38 4.68 11.63 0.42
C THR A 38 4.03 12.62 1.39
N LEU A 39 3.68 13.83 0.93
CA LEU A 39 3.00 14.81 1.78
C LEU A 39 1.59 14.33 2.13
N ASN A 40 0.86 13.73 1.18
CA ASN A 40 -0.44 13.14 1.45
C ASN A 40 -0.34 11.97 2.44
N ALA A 41 0.69 11.12 2.32
CA ALA A 41 0.95 10.05 3.28
C ALA A 41 1.16 10.62 4.69
N LYS A 42 1.99 11.65 4.83
CA LYS A 42 2.25 12.30 6.13
C LYS A 42 0.98 12.92 6.72
N THR A 43 0.14 13.52 5.87
CA THR A 43 -1.15 14.07 6.29
C THR A 43 -2.07 12.96 6.83
N ALA A 44 -2.15 11.82 6.14
CA ALA A 44 -2.97 10.68 6.57
C ALA A 44 -2.42 10.02 7.86
N ILE A 45 -1.10 9.90 8.00
CA ILE A 45 -0.46 9.40 9.23
C ILE A 45 -0.78 10.32 10.41
N PHE A 46 -0.62 11.63 10.24
CA PHE A 46 -0.99 12.61 11.25
C PHE A 46 -2.46 12.50 11.65
N ALA A 47 -3.35 12.40 10.67
CA ALA A 47 -4.78 12.24 10.91
C ALA A 47 -5.10 10.95 11.68
N ALA A 48 -4.43 9.83 11.36
CA ALA A 48 -4.57 8.57 12.10
C ALA A 48 -4.18 8.73 13.58
N GLU A 49 -3.06 9.38 13.84
CA GLU A 49 -2.62 9.67 15.21
C GLU A 49 -3.62 10.54 15.97
N GLN A 50 -4.19 11.56 15.31
CA GLN A 50 -5.21 12.41 15.94
C GLN A 50 -6.52 11.63 16.21
N ALA A 51 -6.98 10.84 15.24
CA ALA A 51 -8.18 10.02 15.38
C ALA A 51 -8.04 9.01 16.53
N MET A 52 -6.89 8.33 16.65
CA MET A 52 -6.61 7.42 17.77
C MET A 52 -6.61 8.16 19.12
N LYS A 53 -6.06 9.38 19.19
CA LYS A 53 -6.11 10.20 20.43
C LYS A 53 -7.53 10.60 20.80
N VAL A 54 -8.36 10.97 19.82
CA VAL A 54 -9.75 11.40 20.06
C VAL A 54 -10.63 10.23 20.49
N THR A 55 -10.52 9.10 19.82
CA THR A 55 -11.35 7.90 20.11
C THR A 55 -10.85 7.09 21.30
N GLY A 56 -9.57 7.22 21.66
CA GLY A 56 -8.92 6.37 22.66
C GLY A 56 -8.68 4.92 22.18
N VAL A 57 -8.83 4.65 20.88
CA VAL A 57 -8.62 3.35 20.26
C VAL A 57 -7.32 3.36 19.47
N GLU A 58 -6.38 2.50 19.86
CA GLU A 58 -5.10 2.34 19.15
C GLU A 58 -5.12 1.10 18.26
N VAL A 59 -4.76 1.27 16.99
CA VAL A 59 -4.65 0.17 16.01
C VAL A 59 -3.36 0.32 15.18
N PRO A 60 -2.84 -0.77 14.60
CA PRO A 60 -1.71 -0.71 13.68
C PRO A 60 -2.02 0.17 12.45
N VAL A 61 -1.02 0.96 12.04
CA VAL A 61 -1.08 1.75 10.80
C VAL A 61 -0.21 1.10 9.74
N MET A 62 -0.80 0.81 8.60
CA MET A 62 -0.18 0.19 7.44
C MET A 62 -0.09 1.20 6.29
N LEU A 63 1.01 1.21 5.56
CA LEU A 63 1.20 2.06 4.39
C LEU A 63 1.36 1.23 3.13
N SER A 64 0.74 1.66 2.03
CA SER A 64 0.92 1.04 0.72
C SER A 64 1.14 2.09 -0.35
N VAL A 65 2.32 2.04 -0.98
CA VAL A 65 2.80 3.01 -1.98
C VAL A 65 2.48 2.51 -3.37
N THR A 66 2.16 3.43 -4.26
CA THR A 66 2.00 3.14 -5.67
C THR A 66 3.17 3.74 -6.45
N VAL A 67 4.01 2.87 -7.01
CA VAL A 67 5.07 3.26 -7.94
C VAL A 67 4.46 3.49 -9.32
N SER A 68 4.84 4.57 -9.96
CA SER A 68 4.19 5.05 -11.19
C SER A 68 5.00 4.76 -12.45
N ASP A 69 6.25 4.35 -12.29
CA ASP A 69 7.15 4.05 -13.41
C ASP A 69 8.09 2.88 -13.11
N VAL A 70 8.75 2.39 -14.14
CA VAL A 70 9.74 1.30 -14.04
C VAL A 70 11.01 1.67 -13.26
N GLY A 71 11.20 2.96 -12.95
CA GLY A 71 12.28 3.45 -12.08
C GLY A 71 11.93 3.41 -10.60
N GLY A 72 10.73 2.92 -10.23
CA GLY A 72 10.29 2.80 -8.85
C GLY A 72 9.98 4.13 -8.17
N ARG A 73 9.55 5.13 -8.93
CA ARG A 73 9.16 6.44 -8.40
C ARG A 73 7.66 6.56 -8.23
N THR A 74 7.25 7.25 -7.20
CA THR A 74 5.87 7.69 -7.03
C THR A 74 5.52 8.77 -8.08
N LEU A 75 4.24 9.07 -8.25
CA LEU A 75 3.79 10.11 -9.18
C LEU A 75 4.36 11.50 -8.84
N SER A 76 4.67 11.75 -7.57
CA SER A 76 5.35 12.98 -7.13
C SER A 76 6.88 12.91 -7.24
N GLY A 77 7.44 11.85 -7.82
CA GLY A 77 8.85 11.70 -8.18
C GLY A 77 9.75 11.13 -7.07
N GLN A 78 9.22 10.76 -5.92
CA GLN A 78 10.02 10.16 -4.85
C GLN A 78 10.36 8.71 -5.14
N THR A 79 11.60 8.32 -4.81
CA THR A 79 12.03 6.92 -4.74
C THR A 79 11.47 6.24 -3.48
N LEU A 80 11.50 4.91 -3.44
CA LEU A 80 11.11 4.16 -2.24
C LEU A 80 11.96 4.53 -1.03
N ASP A 81 13.28 4.77 -1.22
CA ASP A 81 14.16 5.23 -0.13
C ASP A 81 13.75 6.60 0.42
N ALA A 82 13.43 7.54 -0.47
CA ALA A 82 12.95 8.86 -0.07
C ALA A 82 11.61 8.78 0.65
N PHE A 83 10.72 7.87 0.21
CA PHE A 83 9.47 7.60 0.89
C PHE A 83 9.72 7.04 2.30
N LEU A 84 10.53 5.97 2.45
CA LEU A 84 10.86 5.37 3.75
C LEU A 84 11.45 6.42 4.71
N ALA A 85 12.42 7.20 4.24
CA ALA A 85 13.01 8.28 5.04
C ALA A 85 11.97 9.32 5.50
N SER A 86 10.97 9.60 4.66
CA SER A 86 9.93 10.59 4.96
C SER A 86 8.95 10.13 6.04
N VAL A 87 8.74 8.83 6.21
CA VAL A 87 7.74 8.27 7.15
C VAL A 87 8.36 7.60 8.38
N GLN A 88 9.69 7.53 8.48
CA GLN A 88 10.40 6.86 9.58
C GLN A 88 10.14 7.43 10.98
N HIS A 89 9.58 8.64 11.07
CA HIS A 89 9.20 9.27 12.33
C HIS A 89 7.92 8.70 12.94
N ALA A 90 7.12 7.98 12.15
CA ALA A 90 5.82 7.46 12.57
C ALA A 90 5.90 6.00 13.02
N ASN A 91 4.99 5.61 13.91
CA ASN A 91 4.86 4.22 14.35
C ASN A 91 4.09 3.42 13.29
N ILE A 92 4.81 2.83 12.33
CA ILE A 92 4.26 2.09 11.21
C ILE A 92 4.40 0.60 11.45
N PHE A 93 3.32 -0.14 11.24
CA PHE A 93 3.28 -1.60 11.34
C PHE A 93 3.84 -2.27 10.08
N SER A 94 3.36 -1.84 8.91
CA SER A 94 3.83 -2.39 7.64
C SER A 94 3.96 -1.30 6.58
N VAL A 95 4.85 -1.53 5.63
CA VAL A 95 4.97 -0.75 4.40
C VAL A 95 4.91 -1.70 3.22
N GLY A 96 4.34 -1.28 2.12
CA GLY A 96 4.25 -2.15 0.95
C GLY A 96 3.92 -1.41 -0.31
N LEU A 97 3.58 -2.19 -1.33
CA LEU A 97 3.25 -1.69 -2.66
C LEU A 97 1.90 -2.21 -3.12
N ASN A 98 1.14 -1.37 -3.78
CA ASN A 98 -0.09 -1.78 -4.45
C ASN A 98 -0.22 -1.11 -5.82
N CYS A 99 -1.02 -1.74 -6.67
CA CYS A 99 -1.45 -1.19 -7.96
C CYS A 99 -0.31 -0.95 -8.98
N SER A 100 -0.62 -0.29 -10.09
CA SER A 100 0.19 0.03 -11.27
C SER A 100 0.72 -1.18 -12.04
N PHE A 101 1.17 -2.21 -11.35
CA PHE A 101 1.86 -3.36 -11.91
C PHE A 101 1.26 -4.69 -11.44
N GLY A 102 1.49 -5.75 -12.23
CA GLY A 102 1.29 -7.13 -11.80
C GLY A 102 2.43 -7.61 -10.88
N ALA A 103 2.29 -8.83 -10.38
CA ALA A 103 3.22 -9.39 -9.39
C ALA A 103 4.67 -9.41 -9.91
N ARG A 104 4.89 -9.86 -11.12
CA ARG A 104 6.24 -9.94 -11.70
C ARG A 104 6.95 -8.60 -11.76
N GLN A 105 6.23 -7.52 -12.11
CA GLN A 105 6.81 -6.19 -12.23
C GLN A 105 7.04 -5.53 -10.87
N LEU A 106 6.26 -5.88 -9.84
CA LEU A 106 6.47 -5.36 -8.48
C LEU A 106 7.66 -5.99 -7.76
N LYS A 107 8.08 -7.20 -8.14
CA LYS A 107 9.13 -7.96 -7.45
C LYS A 107 10.40 -7.16 -7.18
N PRO A 108 11.03 -6.48 -8.15
CA PRO A 108 12.27 -5.74 -7.91
C PRO A 108 12.14 -4.62 -6.86
N PHE A 109 10.96 -4.04 -6.74
CA PHE A 109 10.68 -3.00 -5.75
C PHE A 109 10.43 -3.60 -4.35
N LEU A 110 9.83 -4.79 -4.28
CA LEU A 110 9.68 -5.54 -3.03
C LEU A 110 11.03 -6.02 -2.51
N GLU A 111 11.93 -6.47 -3.37
CA GLU A 111 13.32 -6.80 -3.02
C GLU A 111 14.03 -5.59 -2.39
N GLN A 112 13.84 -4.40 -2.99
CA GLN A 112 14.39 -3.16 -2.43
C GLN A 112 13.79 -2.85 -1.04
N LEU A 113 12.48 -2.98 -0.86
CA LEU A 113 11.82 -2.74 0.43
C LEU A 113 12.27 -3.77 1.47
N ALA A 114 12.33 -5.05 1.12
CA ALA A 114 12.70 -6.14 2.04
C ALA A 114 14.10 -5.94 2.66
N VAL A 115 15.03 -5.33 1.91
CA VAL A 115 16.39 -5.04 2.41
C VAL A 115 16.43 -3.78 3.28
N ARG A 116 15.54 -2.81 3.06
CA ARG A 116 15.68 -1.45 3.61
C ARG A 116 14.64 -1.06 4.64
N ALA A 117 13.45 -1.61 4.57
CA ALA A 117 12.37 -1.23 5.46
C ALA A 117 12.48 -1.97 6.80
N PRO A 118 12.45 -1.26 7.95
CA PRO A 118 12.42 -1.88 9.27
C PRO A 118 11.00 -2.27 9.70
N TYR A 119 10.11 -2.57 8.74
CA TYR A 119 8.69 -2.86 8.91
C TYR A 119 8.34 -4.18 8.26
N TYR A 120 7.17 -4.75 8.60
CA TYR A 120 6.59 -5.82 7.79
C TYR A 120 6.30 -5.32 6.38
N ILE A 121 6.45 -6.21 5.40
CA ILE A 121 6.26 -5.86 3.98
C ILE A 121 4.94 -6.42 3.48
N SER A 122 4.14 -5.56 2.84
CA SER A 122 2.88 -5.95 2.18
C SER A 122 2.95 -5.77 0.67
N ALA A 123 2.23 -6.62 -0.06
CA ALA A 123 2.12 -6.53 -1.51
C ALA A 123 0.68 -6.75 -1.98
N TYR A 124 0.18 -5.84 -2.81
CA TYR A 124 -1.16 -5.92 -3.41
C TYR A 124 -1.06 -5.65 -4.91
N PRO A 125 -0.57 -6.64 -5.69
CA PRO A 125 -0.41 -6.51 -7.15
C PRO A 125 -1.75 -6.49 -7.87
N ASN A 126 -1.77 -5.93 -9.09
CA ASN A 126 -2.88 -6.09 -10.01
C ASN A 126 -2.88 -7.51 -10.60
N ALA A 127 -4.00 -7.94 -11.14
CA ALA A 127 -4.12 -9.18 -11.92
C ALA A 127 -3.46 -9.02 -13.31
N GLY A 128 -2.15 -8.78 -13.32
CA GLY A 128 -1.37 -8.41 -14.50
C GLY A 128 -1.49 -6.93 -14.87
N LEU A 129 -1.34 -6.64 -16.16
CA LEU A 129 -1.55 -5.32 -16.73
C LEU A 129 -2.89 -5.28 -17.49
N PRO A 130 -3.58 -4.13 -17.52
CA PRO A 130 -4.82 -4.02 -18.28
C PRO A 130 -4.54 -4.16 -19.79
N ASN A 131 -5.40 -4.88 -20.48
CA ASN A 131 -5.40 -4.97 -21.94
C ASN A 131 -5.92 -3.68 -22.60
N SER A 132 -5.96 -3.62 -23.92
CA SER A 132 -6.42 -2.45 -24.68
C SER A 132 -7.87 -2.03 -24.39
N LEU A 133 -8.67 -2.90 -23.78
CA LEU A 133 -10.06 -2.65 -23.35
C LEU A 133 -10.15 -2.33 -21.86
N GLY A 134 -9.01 -2.19 -21.16
CA GLY A 134 -8.95 -1.93 -19.72
C GLY A 134 -9.28 -3.15 -18.84
N LYS A 135 -9.34 -4.36 -19.41
CA LYS A 135 -9.62 -5.60 -18.67
C LYS A 135 -8.32 -6.26 -18.22
N TYR A 136 -8.40 -6.99 -17.11
CA TYR A 136 -7.31 -7.78 -16.54
C TYR A 136 -7.52 -9.25 -16.92
N ASP A 137 -6.56 -9.83 -17.61
CA ASP A 137 -6.68 -11.18 -18.22
C ASP A 137 -5.84 -12.24 -17.49
N GLN A 138 -4.99 -11.84 -16.52
CA GLN A 138 -4.21 -12.79 -15.73
C GLN A 138 -5.15 -13.66 -14.87
N THR A 139 -4.93 -14.96 -14.86
CA THR A 139 -5.74 -15.88 -14.05
C THR A 139 -5.28 -15.95 -12.59
N PRO A 140 -6.13 -16.40 -11.63
CA PRO A 140 -5.72 -16.65 -10.25
C PRO A 140 -4.48 -17.57 -10.13
N ALA A 141 -4.42 -18.64 -10.91
CA ALA A 141 -3.29 -19.58 -10.91
C ALA A 141 -1.98 -18.93 -11.41
N ASP A 142 -2.05 -18.10 -12.46
CA ASP A 142 -0.88 -17.38 -12.97
C ASP A 142 -0.33 -16.41 -11.93
N MET A 143 -1.23 -15.65 -11.28
CA MET A 143 -0.84 -14.71 -10.23
C MET A 143 -0.26 -15.45 -9.00
N ALA A 144 -0.87 -16.55 -8.58
CA ALA A 144 -0.37 -17.39 -7.49
C ALA A 144 1.04 -17.91 -7.79
N HIS A 145 1.30 -18.32 -9.03
CA HIS A 145 2.63 -18.75 -9.47
C HIS A 145 3.69 -17.64 -9.32
N GLU A 146 3.36 -16.41 -9.68
CA GLU A 146 4.27 -15.26 -9.54
C GLU A 146 4.43 -14.84 -8.05
N VAL A 147 3.36 -14.82 -7.28
CA VAL A 147 3.38 -14.48 -5.84
C VAL A 147 4.16 -15.51 -5.02
N LYS A 148 4.17 -16.76 -5.43
CA LYS A 148 4.95 -17.81 -4.77
C LYS A 148 6.43 -17.46 -4.65
N GLU A 149 7.00 -16.77 -5.63
CA GLU A 149 8.39 -16.30 -5.57
C GLU A 149 8.61 -15.32 -4.41
N TYR A 150 7.66 -14.42 -4.15
CA TYR A 150 7.74 -13.49 -3.02
C TYR A 150 7.86 -14.20 -1.67
N ILE A 151 7.06 -15.28 -1.51
CA ILE A 151 7.01 -16.08 -0.28
C ILE A 151 8.30 -16.89 -0.13
N GLN A 152 8.75 -17.56 -1.21
CA GLN A 152 9.95 -18.38 -1.20
C GLN A 152 11.23 -17.58 -0.93
N GLU A 153 11.28 -16.35 -1.38
CA GLU A 153 12.42 -15.45 -1.16
C GLU A 153 12.29 -14.61 0.12
N GLY A 154 11.18 -14.76 0.86
CA GLY A 154 10.95 -14.04 2.11
C GLY A 154 10.80 -12.53 1.94
N LEU A 155 10.28 -12.08 0.79
CA LEU A 155 10.17 -10.66 0.46
C LEU A 155 8.99 -9.97 1.15
N ILE A 156 7.96 -10.73 1.54
CA ILE A 156 6.70 -10.21 2.06
C ILE A 156 6.24 -10.93 3.31
N ASN A 157 5.42 -10.26 4.10
CA ASN A 157 4.72 -10.78 5.27
C ASN A 157 3.20 -10.79 5.08
N ILE A 158 2.70 -9.92 4.20
CA ILE A 158 1.27 -9.71 3.95
C ILE A 158 1.05 -9.70 2.45
N ILE A 159 0.06 -10.44 1.99
CA ILE A 159 -0.31 -10.52 0.57
C ILE A 159 -1.80 -10.30 0.38
N GLY A 160 -2.14 -9.60 -0.68
CA GLY A 160 -3.50 -9.39 -1.15
C GLY A 160 -3.51 -9.17 -2.65
N GLY A 161 -4.40 -8.33 -3.11
CA GLY A 161 -4.50 -7.96 -4.52
C GLY A 161 -5.09 -6.56 -4.70
N CYS A 162 -4.93 -6.00 -5.90
CA CYS A 162 -5.49 -4.71 -6.27
C CYS A 162 -6.35 -4.84 -7.53
N CYS A 163 -6.14 -4.02 -8.55
CA CYS A 163 -7.01 -3.98 -9.74
C CYS A 163 -7.09 -5.34 -10.44
N GLY A 164 -8.33 -5.74 -10.76
CA GLY A 164 -8.63 -7.00 -11.44
C GLY A 164 -8.63 -8.25 -10.56
N THR A 165 -8.24 -8.16 -9.29
CA THR A 165 -8.29 -9.30 -8.37
C THR A 165 -9.66 -9.46 -7.72
N THR A 166 -10.01 -10.72 -7.44
CA THR A 166 -11.23 -11.13 -6.73
C THR A 166 -10.88 -12.09 -5.59
N ASP A 167 -11.86 -12.54 -4.86
CA ASP A 167 -11.73 -13.59 -3.85
C ASP A 167 -11.08 -14.87 -4.39
N ALA A 168 -11.31 -15.21 -5.67
CA ALA A 168 -10.68 -16.36 -6.31
C ALA A 168 -9.14 -16.28 -6.35
N TYR A 169 -8.58 -15.08 -6.47
CA TYR A 169 -7.12 -14.88 -6.42
C TYR A 169 -6.59 -15.08 -5.01
N ILE A 170 -7.30 -14.53 -4.02
CA ILE A 170 -6.91 -14.64 -2.61
C ILE A 170 -7.00 -16.09 -2.13
N ALA A 171 -7.96 -16.87 -2.64
CA ALA A 171 -8.15 -18.27 -2.29
C ALA A 171 -6.97 -19.18 -2.69
N GLU A 172 -6.15 -18.77 -3.66
CA GLU A 172 -4.95 -19.53 -4.06
C GLU A 172 -3.79 -19.38 -3.06
N TYR A 173 -3.72 -18.28 -2.31
CA TYR A 173 -2.54 -17.94 -1.50
C TYR A 173 -2.29 -18.87 -0.32
N PRO A 174 -3.29 -19.40 0.43
CA PRO A 174 -3.06 -20.30 1.55
C PRO A 174 -2.34 -21.60 1.20
N ALA A 175 -2.30 -21.95 -0.09
CA ALA A 175 -1.62 -23.16 -0.59
C ALA A 175 -0.16 -22.92 -1.02
N LEU A 176 0.32 -21.67 -0.99
CA LEU A 176 1.68 -21.32 -1.43
C LEU A 176 2.67 -21.49 -0.29
#